data_1f34a963353a7554e2c00bb427875d86
#
_entry.id   1f34a963353a7554e2c00bb427875d86
#
_cell.length_a   1.000
_cell.length_b   1.000
_cell.length_c   1.000
_cell.angle_alpha   90.00
_cell.angle_beta   90.00
_cell.angle_gamma   90.00
#
_symmetry.space_group_name_H-M   'P 1'
#
loop_
_entity.id
_entity.type
_entity.pdbx_description
1 polymer ?
#
loop_
_entity_poly.entity_id
_entity_poly.type
_entity_poly.pdbx_seq_one_letter_code
_entity_poly.pdbx_strand_id
1 'polypeptide(L)'
;MAPSVTHVTGTIAGDVEVRFIDGIAVCRFRLTETPTQWDTAAQKWRDGAPIPYICTAWRDLASNAAESLVDGVNVLAKGRITEIRDNSIYLSIDDLGISLRRRIAYTETSLPSPIAARPTAPPTAPQPATTSRPPTGRPGSPPAWWEGKRASNWS
;
A
#
# COMPACT_ATOMS: atom_id res chain seq x y z
N MET A 1 27.27 0.24 -17.90
CA MET A 1 26.03 -0.46 -18.25
C MET A 1 24.87 0.26 -17.60
N ALA A 2 23.85 0.62 -18.36
CA ALA A 2 22.64 1.15 -17.78
C ALA A 2 21.95 0.03 -16.98
N PRO A 3 21.49 0.28 -15.75
CA PRO A 3 20.78 -0.73 -14.98
C PRO A 3 19.50 -1.11 -15.70
N SER A 4 19.25 -2.41 -15.78
CA SER A 4 18.08 -2.95 -16.44
C SER A 4 16.82 -2.56 -15.66
N VAL A 5 15.87 -1.94 -16.34
CA VAL A 5 14.55 -1.64 -15.77
C VAL A 5 13.74 -2.92 -15.74
N THR A 6 13.17 -3.21 -14.60
CA THR A 6 12.36 -4.40 -14.35
C THR A 6 10.93 -4.00 -13.98
N HIS A 7 9.97 -4.77 -14.47
CA HIS A 7 8.56 -4.65 -14.12
C HIS A 7 8.15 -5.88 -13.30
N VAL A 8 7.57 -5.65 -12.15
CA VAL A 8 7.13 -6.72 -11.25
C VAL A 8 5.67 -6.50 -10.88
N THR A 9 4.88 -7.55 -10.98
CA THR A 9 3.51 -7.57 -10.47
C THR A 9 3.46 -8.50 -9.28
N GLY A 10 3.04 -8.01 -8.15
CA GLY A 10 3.02 -8.82 -6.93
C GLY A 10 2.07 -8.29 -5.88
N THR A 11 2.10 -8.93 -4.74
CA THR A 11 1.26 -8.60 -3.59
C THR A 11 2.13 -8.05 -2.46
N ILE A 12 1.69 -6.97 -1.85
CA ILE A 12 2.34 -6.43 -0.66
C ILE A 12 2.22 -7.44 0.48
N ALA A 13 3.34 -7.77 1.09
CA ALA A 13 3.43 -8.72 2.20
C ALA A 13 3.89 -8.00 3.47
N GLY A 14 2.97 -7.82 4.40
CA GLY A 14 3.22 -7.15 5.67
C GLY A 14 3.17 -5.63 5.60
N ASP A 15 3.78 -5.00 6.57
CA ASP A 15 3.72 -3.56 6.74
C ASP A 15 4.62 -2.80 5.76
N VAL A 16 4.18 -1.61 5.42
CA VAL A 16 4.94 -0.63 4.65
C VAL A 16 5.61 0.34 5.62
N GLU A 17 6.92 0.39 5.57
CA GLU A 17 7.71 1.22 6.48
C GLU A 17 8.15 2.51 5.79
N VAL A 18 7.96 3.64 6.45
CA VAL A 18 8.44 4.94 5.97
C VAL A 18 9.43 5.55 6.95
N ARG A 19 10.48 6.14 6.41
CA ARG A 19 11.49 6.90 7.16
C ARG A 19 11.73 8.25 6.50
N PHE A 20 12.27 9.16 7.29
CA PHE A 20 12.85 10.39 6.79
C PHE A 20 14.36 10.39 7.02
N ILE A 21 15.12 10.49 5.94
CA ILE A 21 16.57 10.57 5.97
C ILE A 21 16.94 11.94 5.38
N ASP A 22 17.52 12.80 6.19
CA ASP A 22 17.86 14.18 5.81
C ASP A 22 16.66 14.94 5.21
N GLY A 23 15.46 14.73 5.77
CA GLY A 23 14.22 15.34 5.29
C GLY A 23 13.61 14.68 4.04
N ILE A 24 14.24 13.64 3.51
CA ILE A 24 13.75 12.90 2.34
C ILE A 24 12.97 11.66 2.80
N ALA A 25 11.74 11.51 2.35
CA ALA A 25 10.94 10.33 2.63
C ALA A 25 11.51 9.11 1.87
N VAL A 26 11.68 8.02 2.61
CA VAL A 26 12.09 6.71 2.07
C VAL A 26 11.11 5.67 2.58
N CYS A 27 10.51 4.95 1.66
CA CYS A 27 9.56 3.89 1.97
C CYS A 27 10.16 2.53 1.61
N ARG A 28 10.04 1.57 2.51
CA ARG A 28 10.44 0.18 2.26
C ARG A 28 9.27 -0.75 2.49
N PHE A 29 9.08 -1.68 1.57
CA PHE A 29 8.03 -2.69 1.66
C PHE A 29 8.47 -3.99 1.00
N ARG A 30 7.79 -5.06 1.37
CA ARG A 30 7.98 -6.38 0.75
C ARG A 30 6.93 -6.61 -0.31
N LEU A 31 7.37 -7.13 -1.44
CA LEU A 31 6.51 -7.52 -2.53
C LEU A 31 6.74 -9.00 -2.82
N THR A 32 5.69 -9.77 -2.94
CA THR A 32 5.77 -11.17 -3.30
C THR A 32 5.15 -11.38 -4.67
N GLU A 33 5.96 -11.84 -5.61
CA GLU A 33 5.50 -12.30 -6.91
C GLU A 33 5.31 -13.81 -6.87
N THR A 34 4.15 -14.29 -7.28
CA THR A 34 3.90 -15.72 -7.45
C THR A 34 3.75 -16.00 -8.94
N PRO A 35 4.81 -16.48 -9.60
CA PRO A 35 4.74 -16.81 -11.02
C PRO A 35 3.83 -18.01 -11.23
N THR A 36 2.98 -17.94 -12.24
CA THR A 36 2.19 -19.10 -12.67
C THR A 36 2.94 -19.86 -13.74
N GLN A 37 3.00 -21.17 -13.60
CA GLN A 37 3.65 -22.08 -14.53
C GLN A 37 2.65 -23.11 -15.06
N TRP A 38 2.77 -23.45 -16.34
CA TRP A 38 1.98 -24.51 -16.92
C TRP A 38 2.59 -25.88 -16.56
N ASP A 39 1.85 -26.67 -15.82
CA ASP A 39 2.22 -28.05 -15.51
C ASP A 39 1.73 -28.96 -16.63
N THR A 40 2.65 -29.43 -17.47
CA THR A 40 2.35 -30.28 -18.60
C THR A 40 1.82 -31.65 -18.18
N ALA A 41 2.26 -32.18 -17.04
CA ALA A 41 1.83 -33.47 -16.54
C ALA A 41 0.39 -33.42 -15.99
N ALA A 42 0.05 -32.33 -15.31
CA ALA A 42 -1.29 -32.14 -14.75
C ALA A 42 -2.24 -31.38 -15.69
N GLN A 43 -1.73 -30.87 -16.83
CA GLN A 43 -2.47 -30.04 -17.80
C GLN A 43 -3.25 -28.88 -17.15
N LYS A 44 -2.61 -28.20 -16.22
CA LYS A 44 -3.19 -27.05 -15.53
C LYS A 44 -2.13 -26.03 -15.13
N TRP A 45 -2.57 -24.81 -14.89
CA TRP A 45 -1.74 -23.77 -14.32
C TRP A 45 -1.50 -24.05 -12.84
N ARG A 46 -0.26 -23.99 -12.42
CA ARG A 46 0.14 -24.06 -11.00
C ARG A 46 0.90 -22.81 -10.60
N ASP A 47 0.73 -22.43 -9.36
CA ASP A 47 1.55 -21.39 -8.78
C ASP A 47 2.95 -21.94 -8.52
N GLY A 48 3.95 -21.21 -8.99
CA GLY A 48 5.35 -21.50 -8.72
C GLY A 48 5.77 -21.03 -7.33
N ALA A 49 7.05 -21.18 -7.03
CA ALA A 49 7.60 -20.69 -5.78
C ALA A 49 7.49 -19.16 -5.71
N PRO A 50 7.03 -18.60 -4.59
CA PRO A 50 6.94 -17.15 -4.43
C PRO A 50 8.34 -16.52 -4.44
N ILE A 51 8.50 -15.42 -5.14
CA ILE A 51 9.74 -14.66 -5.25
C ILE A 51 9.60 -13.41 -4.38
N PRO A 52 10.41 -13.27 -3.32
CA PRO A 52 10.37 -12.09 -2.47
C PRO A 52 11.21 -10.94 -3.04
N TYR A 53 10.60 -9.77 -3.12
CA TYR A 53 11.28 -8.52 -3.45
C TYR A 53 11.26 -7.59 -2.24
N ILE A 54 12.38 -6.93 -2.00
CA ILE A 54 12.50 -5.84 -1.04
C ILE A 54 12.53 -4.55 -1.84
N CYS A 55 11.45 -3.80 -1.78
CA CYS A 55 11.27 -2.60 -2.58
C CYS A 55 11.56 -1.35 -1.77
N THR A 56 12.26 -0.39 -2.36
CA THR A 56 12.54 0.91 -1.77
C THR A 56 12.08 2.01 -2.70
N ALA A 57 11.25 2.90 -2.22
CA ALA A 57 10.79 4.09 -2.92
C ALA A 57 11.28 5.35 -2.22
N TRP A 58 11.37 6.47 -2.95
CA TRP A 58 11.97 7.72 -2.49
C TRP A 58 11.05 8.90 -2.73
N ARG A 59 11.17 9.96 -1.89
CA ARG A 59 10.49 11.25 -2.03
C ARG A 59 8.97 11.11 -2.04
N ASP A 60 8.31 11.78 -2.96
CA ASP A 60 6.84 11.80 -3.07
C ASP A 60 6.27 10.40 -3.30
N LEU A 61 6.94 9.58 -4.10
CA LEU A 61 6.56 8.18 -4.31
C LEU A 61 6.56 7.40 -2.98
N ALA A 62 7.54 7.64 -2.13
CA ALA A 62 7.61 7.01 -0.81
C ALA A 62 6.47 7.44 0.10
N SER A 63 6.16 8.73 0.14
CA SER A 63 5.07 9.27 0.95
C SER A 63 3.71 8.74 0.47
N ASN A 64 3.47 8.78 -0.82
CA ASN A 64 2.23 8.29 -1.42
C ASN A 64 2.07 6.77 -1.26
N ALA A 65 3.16 6.02 -1.39
CA ALA A 65 3.16 4.58 -1.17
C ALA A 65 2.81 4.23 0.29
N ALA A 66 3.37 4.96 1.25
CA ALA A 66 3.09 4.75 2.66
C ALA A 66 1.62 4.99 3.03
N GLU A 67 0.98 5.96 2.36
CA GLU A 67 -0.45 6.27 2.56
C GLU A 67 -1.38 5.30 1.84
N SER A 68 -0.94 4.74 0.71
CA SER A 68 -1.80 3.99 -0.21
C SER A 68 -1.68 2.48 -0.07
N LEU A 69 -0.52 1.98 0.33
CA LEU A 69 -0.23 0.55 0.34
C LEU A 69 -0.54 -0.09 1.69
N VAL A 70 -1.20 -1.22 1.65
CA VAL A 70 -1.46 -2.08 2.81
C VAL A 70 -1.18 -3.53 2.46
N ASP A 71 -1.02 -4.37 3.47
CA ASP A 71 -0.85 -5.81 3.29
C ASP A 71 -1.95 -6.41 2.39
N GLY A 72 -1.53 -7.27 1.49
CA GLY A 72 -2.44 -7.97 0.57
C GLY A 72 -2.87 -7.18 -0.67
N VAL A 73 -2.41 -5.94 -0.86
CA VAL A 73 -2.69 -5.17 -2.08
C VAL A 73 -1.81 -5.64 -3.23
N ASN A 74 -2.41 -5.88 -4.39
CA ASN A 74 -1.67 -6.17 -5.61
C ASN A 74 -1.19 -4.87 -6.26
N VAL A 75 0.08 -4.83 -6.60
CA VAL A 75 0.73 -3.68 -7.20
C VAL A 75 1.52 -4.03 -8.46
N LEU A 76 1.69 -3.04 -9.29
CA LEU A 76 2.59 -3.03 -10.44
C LEU A 76 3.76 -2.14 -10.08
N ALA A 77 4.94 -2.69 -10.01
CA ALA A 77 6.15 -1.96 -9.67
C ALA A 77 7.09 -1.92 -10.87
N LYS A 78 7.62 -0.75 -11.14
CA LYS A 78 8.68 -0.53 -12.12
C LYS A 78 9.89 0.00 -11.38
N GLY A 79 11.04 -0.62 -11.59
CA GLY A 79 12.25 -0.22 -10.89
C GLY A 79 13.50 -0.89 -11.42
N ARG A 80 14.56 -0.79 -10.65
CA ARG A 80 15.87 -1.36 -10.99
C ARG A 80 16.32 -2.28 -9.89
N ILE A 81 16.83 -3.44 -10.28
CA ILE A 81 17.44 -4.38 -9.34
C ILE A 81 18.76 -3.78 -8.87
N THR A 82 18.89 -3.58 -7.57
CA THR A 82 20.11 -3.03 -6.95
C THR A 82 20.98 -4.11 -6.36
N GLU A 83 20.37 -5.17 -5.83
CA GLU A 83 21.08 -6.26 -5.18
C GLU A 83 20.25 -7.54 -5.20
N ILE A 84 20.90 -8.68 -5.15
CA ILE A 84 20.28 -9.98 -4.92
C ILE A 84 21.04 -10.63 -3.76
N ARG A 85 20.35 -10.87 -2.65
CA ARG A 85 20.94 -11.44 -1.46
C ARG A 85 19.92 -12.27 -0.67
N ASP A 86 20.38 -13.35 -0.06
CA ASP A 86 19.56 -14.19 0.83
C ASP A 86 18.20 -14.61 0.23
N ASN A 87 18.24 -14.99 -1.04
CA ASN A 87 17.05 -15.39 -1.80
C ASN A 87 16.00 -14.27 -1.96
N SER A 88 16.40 -13.02 -1.76
CA SER A 88 15.56 -11.83 -1.97
C SER A 88 16.16 -10.91 -3.01
N ILE A 89 15.31 -10.31 -3.81
CA ILE A 89 15.71 -9.33 -4.84
C ILE A 89 15.41 -7.94 -4.31
N TYR A 90 16.43 -7.10 -4.25
CA TYR A 90 16.30 -5.69 -3.85
C TYR A 90 16.03 -4.82 -5.06
N LEU A 91 14.96 -4.06 -4.98
CA LEU A 91 14.45 -3.26 -6.08
C LEU A 91 14.32 -1.79 -5.66
N SER A 92 14.97 -0.91 -6.39
CA SER A 92 14.73 0.53 -6.28
C SER A 92 13.59 0.91 -7.20
N ILE A 93 12.50 1.42 -6.64
CA ILE A 93 11.26 1.70 -7.37
C ILE A 93 11.34 3.06 -8.04
N ASP A 94 11.09 3.09 -9.34
CA ASP A 94 10.96 4.31 -10.13
C ASP A 94 9.48 4.73 -10.26
N ASP A 95 8.57 3.75 -10.29
CA ASP A 95 7.13 3.97 -10.43
C ASP A 95 6.32 2.82 -9.82
N LEU A 96 5.14 3.13 -9.32
CA LEU A 96 4.32 2.17 -8.59
C LEU A 96 2.83 2.45 -8.81
N GLY A 97 2.07 1.41 -9.06
CA GLY A 97 0.63 1.50 -9.24
C GLY A 97 -0.12 0.36 -8.57
N ILE A 98 -1.34 0.61 -8.17
CA ILE A 98 -2.24 -0.41 -7.65
C ILE A 98 -2.85 -1.17 -8.83
N SER A 99 -2.79 -2.51 -8.79
CA SER A 99 -3.43 -3.34 -9.79
C SER A 99 -4.94 -3.36 -9.61
N LEU A 100 -5.67 -2.91 -10.62
CA LEU A 100 -7.14 -2.89 -10.61
C LEU A 100 -7.77 -4.24 -11.01
N ARG A 101 -6.96 -5.27 -11.21
CA ARG A 101 -7.45 -6.58 -11.67
C ARG A 101 -8.47 -7.21 -10.72
N ARG A 102 -8.37 -6.95 -9.41
CA ARG A 102 -9.22 -7.54 -8.38
C ARG A 102 -9.82 -6.54 -7.40
N ARG A 103 -9.49 -5.25 -7.53
CA ARG A 103 -9.88 -4.21 -6.57
C ARG A 103 -10.19 -2.91 -7.28
N ILE A 104 -10.98 -2.09 -6.64
CA ILE A 104 -11.24 -0.71 -7.03
C ILE A 104 -10.27 0.17 -6.23
N ALA A 105 -9.67 1.13 -6.89
CA ALA A 105 -8.85 2.15 -6.25
C ALA A 105 -9.48 3.54 -6.44
N TYR A 106 -9.35 4.37 -5.44
CA TYR A 106 -9.81 5.76 -5.47
C TYR A 106 -8.61 6.69 -5.40
N THR A 107 -8.66 7.76 -6.16
CA THR A 107 -7.68 8.85 -6.06
C THR A 107 -8.23 9.95 -5.15
N GLU A 108 -7.37 10.82 -4.66
CA GLU A 108 -7.77 11.96 -3.83
C GLU A 108 -8.83 12.83 -4.50
N THR A 109 -8.73 13.00 -5.81
CA THR A 109 -9.72 13.75 -6.60
C THR A 109 -11.05 13.03 -6.77
N SER A 110 -11.07 11.71 -6.59
CA SER A 110 -12.28 10.89 -6.71
C SER A 110 -13.03 10.75 -5.40
N LEU A 111 -12.36 11.02 -4.28
CA LEU A 111 -13.00 10.98 -2.98
C LEU A 111 -13.84 12.23 -2.77
N PRO A 112 -15.07 12.10 -2.27
CA PRO A 112 -15.84 13.27 -1.89
C PRO A 112 -15.09 14.05 -0.81
N SER A 113 -14.89 15.33 -1.03
CA SER A 113 -14.27 16.18 -0.04
C SER A 113 -15.09 16.14 1.26
N PRO A 114 -14.46 15.99 2.43
CA PRO A 114 -15.17 16.00 3.70
C PRO A 114 -15.99 17.27 3.93
N ILE A 115 -15.63 18.36 3.26
CA ILE A 115 -16.35 19.64 3.31
C ILE A 115 -17.57 19.62 2.38
N ALA A 116 -17.48 18.97 1.22
CA ALA A 116 -18.58 18.85 0.26
C ALA A 116 -19.62 17.78 0.69
N ALA A 117 -19.26 16.87 1.55
CA ALA A 117 -20.12 15.82 2.10
C ALA A 117 -20.98 16.30 3.29
N ARG A 118 -20.98 17.60 3.63
CA ARG A 118 -22.00 18.12 4.52
C ARG A 118 -23.32 18.11 3.79
N PRO A 119 -24.25 17.21 4.11
CA PRO A 119 -25.62 17.44 3.68
C PRO A 119 -26.03 18.78 4.28
N THR A 120 -26.45 19.71 3.47
CA THR A 120 -27.31 20.77 3.90
C THR A 120 -28.57 20.07 4.39
N ALA A 121 -28.55 19.64 5.65
CA ALA A 121 -29.74 19.13 6.28
C ALA A 121 -30.74 20.27 6.23
N PRO A 122 -31.93 20.11 5.64
CA PRO A 122 -32.99 21.07 5.84
C PRO A 122 -33.14 21.22 7.38
N PRO A 123 -33.49 22.40 7.87
CA PRO A 123 -33.71 22.58 9.28
C PRO A 123 -34.77 21.59 9.72
N THR A 124 -34.37 20.46 10.19
CA THR A 124 -35.23 19.46 10.77
C THR A 124 -35.68 20.02 12.10
N ALA A 125 -36.99 19.96 12.32
CA ALA A 125 -37.60 20.21 13.60
C ALA A 125 -36.77 19.55 14.73
N PRO A 126 -36.66 20.21 15.90
CA PRO A 126 -35.85 19.69 16.98
C PRO A 126 -36.27 18.26 17.28
N GLN A 127 -35.39 17.34 16.98
CA GLN A 127 -35.58 15.98 17.43
C GLN A 127 -35.57 15.99 18.98
N PRO A 128 -36.52 15.36 19.62
CA PRO A 128 -36.42 15.16 21.06
C PRO A 128 -35.09 14.50 21.31
N ALA A 129 -34.34 15.07 22.24
CA ALA A 129 -33.07 14.52 22.65
C ALA A 129 -33.30 13.11 23.19
N THR A 130 -33.25 12.14 22.34
CA THR A 130 -32.95 10.79 22.77
C THR A 130 -31.54 10.80 23.21
N THR A 131 -31.30 10.63 24.48
CA THR A 131 -30.04 10.35 25.09
C THR A 131 -29.50 9.02 24.56
N SER A 132 -29.18 8.98 23.30
CA SER A 132 -28.31 7.95 22.76
C SER A 132 -26.90 8.41 23.13
N ARG A 133 -26.37 7.73 24.12
CA ARG A 133 -24.97 7.74 24.49
C ARG A 133 -24.15 7.78 23.21
N PRO A 134 -23.30 8.77 23.00
CA PRO A 134 -22.44 8.80 21.82
C PRO A 134 -21.63 7.49 21.81
N PRO A 135 -21.48 6.85 20.66
CA PRO A 135 -20.60 5.71 20.59
C PRO A 135 -19.23 6.17 21.09
N THR A 136 -18.69 5.47 22.06
CA THR A 136 -17.36 5.67 22.61
C THR A 136 -16.30 5.21 21.59
N GLY A 137 -16.45 5.64 20.36
CA GLY A 137 -15.43 5.57 19.34
C GLY A 137 -14.94 6.99 19.11
N ARG A 138 -13.72 7.30 19.45
CA ARG A 138 -13.10 8.56 19.08
C ARG A 138 -13.20 8.70 17.56
N PRO A 139 -13.96 9.67 17.04
CA PRO A 139 -13.89 9.96 15.62
C PRO A 139 -12.47 10.43 15.33
N GLY A 140 -11.78 9.74 14.46
CA GLY A 140 -10.44 10.13 14.03
C GLY A 140 -9.28 9.36 14.63
N SER A 141 -9.52 8.23 15.30
CA SER A 141 -8.41 7.32 15.59
C SER A 141 -7.89 6.74 14.27
N PRO A 142 -6.62 6.98 13.95
CA PRO A 142 -6.03 6.34 12.78
C PRO A 142 -6.13 4.82 12.93
N PRO A 143 -6.28 4.07 11.85
CA PRO A 143 -6.34 2.63 11.93
C PRO A 143 -5.10 2.07 12.62
N ALA A 144 -5.23 0.96 13.35
CA ALA A 144 -4.18 0.39 14.18
C ALA A 144 -2.85 0.16 13.45
N TRP A 145 -2.90 -0.08 12.14
CA TRP A 145 -1.72 -0.20 11.30
C TRP A 145 -0.94 1.12 11.14
N TRP A 146 -1.59 2.26 11.32
CA TRP A 146 -0.95 3.58 11.28
C TRP A 146 -0.17 3.88 12.56
N GLU A 147 -0.69 3.49 13.70
CA GLU A 147 -0.02 3.71 14.99
C GLU A 147 1.23 2.85 15.15
N GLY A 148 1.21 1.62 14.66
CA GLY A 148 2.37 0.73 14.68
C GLY A 148 3.56 1.25 13.89
N LYS A 149 3.34 2.09 12.88
CA LYS A 149 4.40 2.66 12.06
C LYS A 149 5.20 3.78 12.73
N ARG A 150 4.62 4.46 13.70
CA ARG A 150 5.30 5.52 14.44
C ARG A 150 6.21 4.98 15.54
N ALA A 151 5.98 3.77 15.97
CA ALA A 151 6.71 3.12 17.04
C ALA A 151 7.85 2.21 16.55
N SER A 152 8.13 2.17 15.26
CA SER A 152 9.26 1.41 14.73
C SER A 152 10.55 2.06 15.17
N ASN A 153 11.07 1.62 16.30
CA ASN A 153 12.42 1.91 16.71
C ASN A 153 13.38 1.32 15.68
N TRP A 154 13.92 2.20 14.94
CA TRP A 154 14.99 1.91 14.04
C TRP A 154 16.30 2.09 14.79
N SER A 155 16.79 1.08 15.38
CA SER A 155 18.19 0.96 15.82
C SER A 155 19.04 0.42 14.70
#